data_fb68f9c0696c956305802efb74737192
#
_entry.id   fb68f9c0696c956305802efb74737192
#
_cell.length_a   1.000
_cell.length_b   1.000
_cell.length_c   1.000
_cell.angle_alpha   90.00
_cell.angle_beta   90.00
_cell.angle_gamma   90.00
#
_symmetry.space_group_name_H-M   'P 1'
#
loop_
_entity.id
_entity.type
_entity.pdbx_description
1 polymer ?
#
loop_
_entity_poly.entity_id
_entity_poly.type
_entity_poly.pdbx_seq_one_letter_code
_entity_poly.pdbx_strand_id
1 'polypeptide(L)'
;MLTVVISKDEEKIKAILSDTLKLQGYAVMNEDTSGRILKVIKNEAVYSAGTLKDQILGLWDSLYAEKKGTLYKSIVEAVEKPMLEHVLAQTEGNQLKAARILGINRNTMRTKIKKLAIDTNRWKE
;
A
#
# COMPACT_ATOMS: atom_id res chain seq x y z
N MET A 1 -10.44 17.78 -8.41
CA MET A 1 -10.65 17.02 -9.67
C MET A 1 -10.11 17.82 -10.84
N LEU A 2 -9.35 17.18 -11.69
CA LEU A 2 -8.78 17.80 -12.88
C LEU A 2 -9.41 17.19 -14.12
N THR A 3 -9.82 18.05 -15.08
CA THR A 3 -10.34 17.58 -16.35
C THR A 3 -9.34 17.92 -17.46
N VAL A 4 -8.95 16.91 -18.23
CA VAL A 4 -7.98 17.05 -19.31
C VAL A 4 -8.68 16.75 -20.63
N VAL A 5 -8.56 17.67 -21.59
CA VAL A 5 -9.11 17.49 -22.94
C VAL A 5 -7.96 17.18 -23.89
N ILE A 6 -8.10 16.10 -24.64
CA ILE A 6 -7.07 15.61 -25.55
C ILE A 6 -7.60 15.68 -26.97
N SER A 7 -6.82 16.19 -27.91
CA SER A 7 -7.23 16.28 -29.29
C SER A 7 -7.33 14.88 -29.93
N LYS A 8 -8.15 14.81 -31.01
CA LYS A 8 -8.50 13.56 -31.68
C LYS A 8 -7.29 12.76 -32.18
N ASP A 9 -6.22 13.45 -32.52
CA ASP A 9 -5.03 12.83 -33.14
C ASP A 9 -3.94 12.46 -32.14
N GLU A 10 -4.23 12.54 -30.84
CA GLU A 10 -3.23 12.38 -29.79
C GLU A 10 -3.46 11.15 -28.91
N GLU A 11 -3.89 10.04 -29.51
CA GLU A 11 -4.15 8.79 -28.79
C GLU A 11 -2.91 8.27 -28.04
N LYS A 12 -1.73 8.39 -28.64
CA LYS A 12 -0.48 7.95 -27.99
C LYS A 12 -0.15 8.82 -26.76
N ILE A 13 -0.38 10.13 -26.89
CA ILE A 13 -0.16 11.07 -25.77
C ILE A 13 -1.14 10.79 -24.64
N LYS A 14 -2.39 10.47 -24.98
CA LYS A 14 -3.39 10.07 -24.01
C LYS A 14 -2.96 8.84 -23.22
N ALA A 15 -2.48 7.80 -23.90
CA ALA A 15 -2.02 6.58 -23.25
C ALA A 15 -0.84 6.85 -22.30
N ILE A 16 0.16 7.60 -22.75
CA ILE A 16 1.33 7.96 -21.96
C ILE A 16 0.91 8.79 -20.74
N LEU A 17 0.07 9.78 -20.93
CA LEU A 17 -0.42 10.64 -19.85
C LEU A 17 -1.21 9.84 -18.83
N SER A 18 -2.10 8.96 -19.28
CA SER A 18 -2.90 8.09 -18.40
C SER A 18 -2.01 7.19 -17.56
N ASP A 19 -1.02 6.53 -18.17
CA ASP A 19 -0.09 5.65 -17.45
C ASP A 19 0.75 6.42 -16.45
N THR A 20 1.26 7.58 -16.84
CA THR A 20 2.07 8.43 -15.94
C THR A 20 1.25 8.89 -14.74
N LEU A 21 0.01 9.32 -14.96
CA LEU A 21 -0.85 9.76 -13.85
C LEU A 21 -1.21 8.62 -12.91
N LYS A 22 -1.46 7.43 -13.44
CA LYS A 22 -1.72 6.24 -12.61
C LYS A 22 -0.53 5.88 -11.74
N LEU A 23 0.68 5.97 -12.28
CA LEU A 23 1.91 5.72 -11.52
C LEU A 23 2.10 6.73 -10.38
N GLN A 24 1.59 7.95 -10.55
CA GLN A 24 1.64 9.00 -9.53
C GLN A 24 0.46 8.97 -8.56
N GLY A 25 -0.41 7.98 -8.66
CA GLY A 25 -1.52 7.80 -7.74
C GLY A 25 -2.79 8.54 -8.12
N TYR A 26 -2.97 8.86 -9.38
CA TYR A 26 -4.22 9.46 -9.89
C TYR A 26 -5.08 8.41 -10.58
N ALA A 27 -6.38 8.51 -10.38
CA ALA A 27 -7.35 7.75 -11.15
C ALA A 27 -7.72 8.53 -12.40
N VAL A 28 -7.72 7.87 -13.55
CA VAL A 28 -8.02 8.48 -14.84
C VAL A 28 -9.25 7.83 -15.44
N MET A 29 -10.25 8.62 -15.78
CA MET A 29 -11.51 8.15 -16.36
C MET A 29 -11.84 8.92 -17.63
N ASN A 30 -12.48 8.25 -18.58
CA ASN A 30 -13.00 8.91 -19.76
C ASN A 30 -14.33 9.59 -19.43
N GLU A 31 -14.45 10.88 -19.77
CA GLU A 31 -15.65 11.67 -19.55
C GLU A 31 -16.65 11.55 -20.69
N ASP A 32 -16.19 11.19 -21.88
CA ASP A 32 -17.04 11.08 -23.06
C ASP A 32 -16.77 9.82 -23.86
N THR A 33 -17.67 9.53 -24.82
CA THR A 33 -17.55 8.36 -25.66
C THR A 33 -16.42 8.47 -26.69
N SER A 34 -15.95 9.69 -26.98
CA SER A 34 -14.82 9.90 -27.89
C SER A 34 -13.48 9.61 -27.21
N GLY A 35 -13.45 9.56 -25.89
CA GLY A 35 -12.23 9.34 -25.11
C GLY A 35 -11.27 10.53 -25.13
N ARG A 36 -11.71 11.70 -25.60
CA ARG A 36 -10.87 12.89 -25.65
C ARG A 36 -10.83 13.69 -24.38
N ILE A 37 -11.81 13.46 -23.50
CA ILE A 37 -11.88 14.12 -22.20
C ILE A 37 -11.52 13.08 -21.12
N LEU A 38 -10.47 13.35 -20.39
CA LEU A 38 -10.05 12.54 -19.28
C LEU A 38 -10.35 13.25 -17.98
N LYS A 39 -11.00 12.54 -17.07
CA LYS A 39 -11.22 13.02 -15.72
C LYS A 39 -10.17 12.43 -14.82
N VAL A 40 -9.37 13.27 -14.21
CA VAL A 40 -8.28 12.85 -13.34
C VAL A 40 -8.67 13.12 -11.90
N ILE A 41 -8.74 12.07 -11.12
CA ILE A 41 -9.10 12.16 -9.72
C ILE A 41 -7.92 11.65 -8.90
N LYS A 42 -7.55 12.40 -7.87
CA LYS A 42 -6.54 11.97 -6.94
C LYS A 42 -7.04 10.71 -6.23
N ASN A 43 -6.33 9.61 -6.42
CA ASN A 43 -6.70 8.35 -5.77
C ASN A 43 -6.29 8.41 -4.30
N GLU A 44 -7.23 8.69 -3.43
CA GLU A 44 -6.96 8.85 -2.00
C GLU A 44 -6.41 7.58 -1.36
N ALA A 45 -6.81 6.40 -1.84
CA ALA A 45 -6.27 5.15 -1.33
C ALA A 45 -4.77 5.02 -1.60
N VAL A 46 -4.34 5.35 -2.83
CA VAL A 46 -2.92 5.36 -3.20
C VAL A 46 -2.23 6.59 -2.63
N TYR A 47 -2.91 7.73 -2.62
CA TYR A 47 -2.35 8.97 -2.07
C TYR A 47 -2.16 8.90 -0.55
N SER A 48 -3.14 8.36 0.18
CA SER A 48 -2.99 8.17 1.63
C SER A 48 -1.95 7.10 1.95
N ALA A 49 -1.73 6.14 1.02
CA ALA A 49 -0.58 5.25 1.08
C ALA A 49 0.71 6.04 0.86
N GLY A 50 0.71 7.01 -0.08
CA GLY A 50 1.80 7.94 -0.34
C GLY A 50 3.16 7.30 -0.46
N THR A 51 4.18 8.01 -0.01
CA THR A 51 5.50 7.43 0.20
C THR A 51 5.52 6.75 1.57
N LEU A 52 6.44 5.82 1.76
CA LEU A 52 6.64 5.19 3.06
C LEU A 52 6.87 6.22 4.15
N LYS A 53 7.62 7.29 3.85
CA LYS A 53 7.85 8.39 4.76
C LYS A 53 6.54 9.04 5.21
N ASP A 54 5.63 9.31 4.27
CA ASP A 54 4.35 9.95 4.57
C ASP A 54 3.47 9.06 5.45
N GLN A 55 3.48 7.76 5.20
CA GLN A 55 2.75 6.80 6.03
C GLN A 55 3.31 6.75 7.46
N ILE A 56 4.62 6.74 7.61
CA ILE A 56 5.25 6.72 8.93
C ILE A 56 4.95 8.01 9.69
N LEU A 57 5.02 9.16 9.03
CA LEU A 57 4.69 10.44 9.67
C LEU A 57 3.22 10.52 10.07
N GLY A 58 2.32 9.93 9.27
CA GLY A 58 0.91 9.81 9.63
C GLY A 58 0.71 8.95 10.88
N LEU A 59 1.42 7.84 11.00
CA LEU A 59 1.41 7.01 12.21
C LEU A 59 1.96 7.76 13.41
N TRP A 60 3.03 8.53 13.22
CA TRP A 60 3.61 9.37 14.26
C TRP A 60 2.56 10.32 14.83
N ASP A 61 1.88 11.07 13.98
CA ASP A 61 0.86 12.02 14.41
C ASP A 61 -0.30 11.33 15.14
N SER A 62 -0.71 10.16 14.69
CA SER A 62 -1.80 9.40 15.28
C SER A 62 -1.45 8.83 16.65
N LEU A 63 -0.22 8.42 16.86
CA LEU A 63 0.18 7.67 18.05
C LEU A 63 0.96 8.50 19.08
N TYR A 64 1.44 9.67 18.71
CA TYR A 64 2.35 10.45 19.55
C TYR A 64 1.78 10.75 20.93
N ALA A 65 0.54 11.21 21.01
CA ALA A 65 -0.08 11.61 22.28
C ALA A 65 -0.35 10.41 23.19
N GLU A 66 -0.79 9.27 22.62
CA GLU A 66 -1.21 8.11 23.40
C GLU A 66 -0.07 7.15 23.72
N LYS A 67 0.92 7.09 22.84
CA LYS A 67 2.01 6.10 22.92
C LYS A 67 3.37 6.71 23.24
N LYS A 68 3.40 7.92 23.80
CA LYS A 68 4.65 8.55 24.20
C LYS A 68 5.43 7.64 25.16
N GLY A 69 6.69 7.39 24.84
CA GLY A 69 7.53 6.44 25.58
C GLY A 69 7.58 5.04 24.98
N THR A 70 6.56 4.66 24.20
CA THR A 70 6.53 3.37 23.45
C THR A 70 6.31 3.60 21.95
N LEU A 71 6.51 4.84 21.49
CA LEU A 71 6.20 5.25 20.13
C LEU A 71 6.99 4.47 19.08
N TYR A 72 8.29 4.30 19.29
CA TYR A 72 9.14 3.52 18.39
C TYR A 72 8.59 2.11 18.19
N LYS A 73 8.33 1.41 19.29
CA LYS A 73 7.79 0.05 19.27
C LYS A 73 6.43 0.01 18.56
N SER A 74 5.55 0.95 18.87
CA SER A 74 4.20 1.01 18.29
C SER A 74 4.22 1.23 16.79
N ILE A 75 5.09 2.12 16.31
CA ILE A 75 5.23 2.39 14.87
C ILE A 75 5.83 1.17 14.15
N VAL A 76 6.87 0.57 14.70
CA VAL A 76 7.50 -0.61 14.11
C VAL A 76 6.50 -1.76 14.02
N GLU A 77 5.74 -2.02 15.05
CA GLU A 77 4.71 -3.07 15.06
C GLU A 77 3.59 -2.78 14.06
N ALA A 78 3.19 -1.52 13.95
CA ALA A 78 2.16 -1.11 12.99
C ALA A 78 2.59 -1.33 11.53
N VAL A 79 3.89 -1.27 11.24
CA VAL A 79 4.45 -1.56 9.91
C VAL A 79 4.67 -3.08 9.74
N GLU A 80 5.17 -3.75 10.75
CA GLU A 80 5.48 -5.18 10.68
C GLU A 80 4.23 -6.04 10.46
N LYS A 81 3.15 -5.78 11.18
CA LYS A 81 1.96 -6.62 11.15
C LYS A 81 1.38 -6.79 9.74
N PRO A 82 1.03 -5.71 9.01
CA PRO A 82 0.51 -5.87 7.66
C PRO A 82 1.52 -6.50 6.69
N MET A 83 2.81 -6.25 6.88
CA MET A 83 3.85 -6.85 6.05
C MET A 83 3.91 -8.38 6.25
N LEU A 84 3.86 -8.84 7.49
CA LEU A 84 3.85 -10.27 7.81
C LEU A 84 2.57 -10.93 7.34
N GLU A 85 1.43 -10.29 7.55
CA GLU A 85 0.14 -10.80 7.06
C GLU A 85 0.13 -10.95 5.55
N HIS A 86 0.69 -9.97 4.84
CA HIS A 86 0.75 -10.00 3.38
C HIS A 86 1.59 -11.17 2.87
N VAL A 87 2.78 -11.37 3.42
CA VAL A 87 3.65 -12.46 2.97
C VAL A 87 3.09 -13.83 3.37
N LEU A 88 2.42 -13.94 4.51
CA LEU A 88 1.75 -15.17 4.92
C LEU A 88 0.58 -15.50 3.98
N ALA A 89 -0.16 -14.50 3.54
CA ALA A 89 -1.20 -14.68 2.54
C ALA A 89 -0.62 -15.20 1.21
N GLN A 90 0.49 -14.62 0.76
CA GLN A 90 1.16 -15.05 -0.46
C GLN A 90 1.69 -16.48 -0.39
N THR A 91 2.08 -16.93 0.80
CA THR A 91 2.65 -18.26 1.01
C THR A 91 1.64 -19.25 1.58
N GLU A 92 0.37 -18.87 1.62
CA GLU A 92 -0.72 -19.70 2.16
C GLU A 92 -0.44 -20.19 3.58
N GLY A 93 0.13 -19.32 4.41
CA GLY A 93 0.45 -19.61 5.80
C GLY A 93 1.76 -20.37 6.02
N ASN A 94 2.54 -20.59 4.98
CA ASN A 94 3.83 -21.27 5.09
C ASN A 94 4.86 -20.35 5.73
N GLN A 95 5.09 -20.49 7.03
CA GLN A 95 5.96 -19.62 7.81
C GLN A 95 7.42 -19.71 7.39
N LEU A 96 7.90 -20.89 7.01
CA LEU A 96 9.28 -21.07 6.56
C LEU A 96 9.53 -20.32 5.26
N LYS A 97 8.62 -20.47 4.30
CA LYS A 97 8.70 -19.78 3.02
C LYS A 97 8.57 -18.25 3.19
N ALA A 98 7.64 -17.82 4.04
CA ALA A 98 7.45 -16.41 4.38
C ALA A 98 8.72 -15.80 4.99
N ALA A 99 9.33 -16.48 5.92
CA ALA A 99 10.59 -16.05 6.55
C ALA A 99 11.71 -15.91 5.53
N ARG A 100 11.80 -16.85 4.58
CA ARG A 100 12.79 -16.78 3.49
C ARG A 100 12.57 -15.57 2.60
N ILE A 101 11.34 -15.29 2.23
CA ILE A 101 11.00 -14.12 1.39
C ILE A 101 11.39 -12.83 2.11
N LEU A 102 11.10 -12.74 3.40
CA LEU A 102 11.43 -11.56 4.21
C LEU A 102 12.92 -11.46 4.57
N GLY A 103 13.67 -12.54 4.42
CA GLY A 103 15.08 -12.56 4.82
C GLY A 103 15.28 -12.61 6.32
N ILE A 104 14.36 -13.21 7.06
CA ILE A 104 14.47 -13.37 8.52
C ILE A 104 14.49 -14.85 8.90
N ASN A 105 14.94 -15.13 10.12
CA ASN A 105 14.98 -16.48 10.66
C ASN A 105 13.55 -16.98 10.96
N ARG A 106 13.33 -18.29 10.81
CA ARG A 106 12.04 -18.92 11.11
C ARG A 106 11.59 -18.66 12.56
N ASN A 107 12.51 -18.74 13.50
CA ASN A 107 12.18 -18.49 14.91
C ASN A 107 11.78 -17.03 15.14
N THR A 108 12.43 -16.10 14.46
CA THR A 108 12.06 -14.68 14.47
C THR A 108 10.65 -14.50 13.91
N MET A 109 10.33 -15.17 12.81
CA MET A 109 8.99 -15.14 12.21
C MET A 109 7.93 -15.63 13.20
N ARG A 110 8.17 -16.77 13.86
CA ARG A 110 7.25 -17.33 14.85
C ARG A 110 7.03 -16.39 16.03
N THR A 111 8.10 -15.80 16.53
CA THR A 111 8.05 -14.87 17.66
C THR A 111 7.22 -13.63 17.28
N LYS A 112 7.44 -13.09 16.10
CA LYS A 112 6.70 -11.91 15.63
C LYS A 112 5.21 -12.21 15.39
N ILE A 113 4.89 -13.38 14.86
CA ILE A 113 3.50 -13.82 14.69
C ILE A 113 2.76 -13.82 16.01
N LYS A 114 3.39 -14.37 17.06
CA LYS A 114 2.81 -14.40 18.41
C LYS A 114 2.68 -13.01 19.00
N LYS A 115 3.75 -12.21 18.92
CA LYS A 115 3.79 -10.86 19.49
C LYS A 115 2.76 -9.94 18.85
N LEU A 116 2.57 -10.04 17.55
CA LEU A 116 1.64 -9.21 16.79
C LEU A 116 0.22 -9.77 16.75
N ALA A 117 -0.01 -10.89 17.42
CA ALA A 117 -1.31 -11.56 17.48
C ALA A 117 -1.91 -11.83 16.09
N ILE A 118 -1.08 -12.31 15.19
CA ILE A 118 -1.51 -12.66 13.84
C ILE A 118 -2.20 -14.03 13.88
N ASP A 119 -3.43 -14.09 13.37
CA ASP A 119 -4.18 -15.33 13.27
C ASP A 119 -3.74 -16.12 12.02
N THR A 120 -2.95 -17.17 12.25
CA THR A 120 -2.45 -18.02 11.17
C THR A 120 -3.50 -19.03 10.65
N ASN A 121 -4.60 -19.21 11.37
CA ASN A 121 -5.66 -20.12 10.95
C ASN A 121 -6.37 -19.63 9.69
N ARG A 122 -6.27 -18.35 9.36
CA ARG A 122 -6.82 -17.73 8.14
C ARG A 122 -6.33 -18.41 6.87
N TRP A 123 -5.13 -18.99 6.89
CA TRP A 123 -4.50 -19.60 5.71
C TRP A 123 -4.44 -21.12 5.78
N LYS A 124 -5.01 -21.71 6.81
CA LYS A 124 -5.14 -23.16 6.92
C LYS A 124 -6.47 -23.59 6.32
N GLU A 125 -6.45 -24.64 5.55
CA GLU A 125 -7.66 -25.28 5.04
C GLU A 125 -8.30 -26.18 6.10
#